data_baa6ad47a0a63718fe37635fe15e0020
#
_entry.id   baa6ad47a0a63718fe37635fe15e0020
#
_cell.length_a   1.000
_cell.length_b   1.000
_cell.length_c   1.000
_cell.angle_alpha   90.00
_cell.angle_beta   90.00
_cell.angle_gamma   90.00
#
_symmetry.space_group_name_H-M   'P 1'
#
loop_
_entity.id
_entity.type
_entity.pdbx_description
1 polymer ?
#
loop_
_entity_poly.entity_id
_entity_poly.type
_entity_poly.pdbx_seq_one_letter_code
_entity_poly.pdbx_strand_id
1 'polypeptide(L)'
;MPNFTIPSFFILFLTFLFIWTHNLRKRQEKHEAEKEAFWGKEERSLAVRKKEIPAELYFHPNISRLNFPALDLEPAAAEKYKTLEKQIRSSVSLPMLSLSDMSNTDLRLNFGTANQPVIAQAEENYEAFLNFLYEYAVLMNEHDHADEAITALEEAVRLKSDICQHYFLLADLYQAQSADGSLQILTALVQDMDSSSKQRILNYLAKLS
;
A
#
# COMPACT_ATOMS: atom_id res chain seq x y z
N MET A 1 -50.70 56.31 -14.43
CA MET A 1 -49.49 55.50 -14.61
C MET A 1 -49.72 54.20 -13.86
N PRO A 2 -49.68 53.05 -14.49
CA PRO A 2 -49.82 51.76 -13.76
C PRO A 2 -48.61 51.52 -12.87
N ASN A 3 -48.85 51.39 -11.56
CA ASN A 3 -47.81 50.99 -10.61
C ASN A 3 -47.46 49.53 -10.88
N PHE A 4 -46.29 49.27 -11.51
CA PHE A 4 -45.78 47.98 -11.78
C PHE A 4 -45.17 47.44 -10.45
N THR A 5 -45.95 46.72 -9.63
CA THR A 5 -45.45 46.00 -8.46
C THR A 5 -44.89 44.71 -8.94
N ILE A 6 -43.55 44.61 -8.91
CA ILE A 6 -42.86 43.34 -9.17
C ILE A 6 -43.24 42.37 -8.05
N PRO A 7 -43.83 41.18 -8.34
CA PRO A 7 -44.18 40.22 -7.30
C PRO A 7 -42.96 39.83 -6.49
N SER A 8 -43.07 39.79 -5.16
CA SER A 8 -41.96 39.41 -4.24
C SER A 8 -41.31 38.10 -4.64
N PHE A 9 -42.07 37.16 -5.19
CA PHE A 9 -41.58 35.90 -5.74
C PHE A 9 -40.53 36.10 -6.86
N PHE A 10 -40.73 37.10 -7.72
CA PHE A 10 -39.81 37.36 -8.82
C PHE A 10 -38.46 37.91 -8.32
N ILE A 11 -38.48 38.71 -7.25
CA ILE A 11 -37.27 39.21 -6.60
C ILE A 11 -36.50 38.04 -5.96
N LEU A 12 -37.19 37.15 -5.24
CA LEU A 12 -36.61 35.96 -4.64
C LEU A 12 -36.01 35.03 -5.70
N PHE A 13 -36.68 34.85 -6.81
CA PHE A 13 -36.18 34.03 -7.92
C PHE A 13 -34.94 34.65 -8.58
N LEU A 14 -34.89 35.95 -8.78
CA LEU A 14 -33.72 36.62 -9.32
C LEU A 14 -32.53 36.58 -8.35
N THR A 15 -32.76 36.75 -7.05
CA THR A 15 -31.71 36.62 -6.04
C THR A 15 -31.20 35.21 -5.97
N PHE A 16 -32.06 34.17 -6.05
CA PHE A 16 -31.65 32.78 -6.14
C PHE A 16 -30.80 32.52 -7.37
N LEU A 17 -31.24 32.96 -8.56
CA LEU A 17 -30.45 32.80 -9.80
C LEU A 17 -29.08 33.50 -9.69
N PHE A 18 -29.06 34.70 -9.10
CA PHE A 18 -27.80 35.43 -8.91
C PHE A 18 -26.85 34.68 -8.00
N ILE A 19 -27.33 34.20 -6.86
CA ILE A 19 -26.52 33.39 -5.91
C ILE A 19 -26.05 32.08 -6.57
N TRP A 20 -26.95 31.40 -7.30
CA TRP A 20 -26.62 30.17 -8.02
C TRP A 20 -25.53 30.38 -9.07
N THR A 21 -25.72 31.38 -9.96
CA THR A 21 -24.73 31.67 -11.01
C THR A 21 -23.39 32.12 -10.43
N HIS A 22 -23.42 32.90 -9.34
CA HIS A 22 -22.20 33.31 -8.64
C HIS A 22 -21.47 32.09 -8.05
N ASN A 23 -22.17 31.19 -7.40
CA ASN A 23 -21.60 29.98 -6.83
C ASN A 23 -21.04 29.01 -7.92
N LEU A 24 -21.74 28.91 -9.06
CA LEU A 24 -21.25 28.13 -10.20
C LEU A 24 -19.97 28.71 -10.78
N ARG A 25 -19.88 30.02 -10.99
CA ARG A 25 -18.65 30.68 -11.45
C ARG A 25 -17.50 30.45 -10.50
N LYS A 26 -17.72 30.64 -9.20
CA LYS A 26 -16.69 30.41 -8.17
C LYS A 26 -16.18 28.96 -8.16
N ARG A 27 -17.07 27.99 -8.39
CA ARG A 27 -16.70 26.57 -8.52
C ARG A 27 -15.88 26.32 -9.79
N GLN A 28 -16.27 26.94 -10.91
CA GLN A 28 -15.52 26.80 -12.17
C GLN A 28 -14.13 27.42 -12.06
N GLU A 29 -14.01 28.64 -11.54
CA GLU A 29 -12.73 29.31 -11.30
C GLU A 29 -11.80 28.47 -10.40
N LYS A 30 -12.36 27.88 -9.32
CA LYS A 30 -11.60 26.98 -8.46
C LYS A 30 -11.12 25.74 -9.21
N HIS A 31 -12.00 25.14 -10.00
CA HIS A 31 -11.66 23.93 -10.78
C HIS A 31 -10.61 24.23 -11.87
N GLU A 32 -10.70 25.37 -12.54
CA GLU A 32 -9.70 25.81 -13.51
C GLU A 32 -8.34 26.06 -12.85
N ALA A 33 -8.32 26.74 -11.70
CA ALA A 33 -7.10 26.98 -10.93
C ALA A 33 -6.45 25.67 -10.44
N GLU A 34 -7.25 24.72 -9.96
CA GLU A 34 -6.78 23.38 -9.56
C GLU A 34 -6.18 22.62 -10.77
N LYS A 35 -6.83 22.72 -11.93
CA LYS A 35 -6.36 22.11 -13.18
C LYS A 35 -5.06 22.74 -13.66
N GLU A 36 -4.95 24.05 -13.65
CA GLU A 36 -3.70 24.75 -13.99
C GLU A 36 -2.55 24.40 -13.03
N ALA A 37 -2.84 24.35 -11.72
CA ALA A 37 -1.88 23.96 -10.72
C ALA A 37 -1.40 22.52 -10.94
N PHE A 38 -2.32 21.60 -11.28
CA PHE A 38 -1.99 20.22 -11.61
C PHE A 38 -1.08 20.13 -12.84
N TRP A 39 -1.47 20.75 -13.94
CA TRP A 39 -0.65 20.72 -15.17
C TRP A 39 0.69 21.41 -15.00
N GLY A 40 0.74 22.52 -14.27
CA GLY A 40 2.01 23.17 -13.94
C GLY A 40 2.92 22.32 -13.04
N LYS A 41 2.34 21.47 -12.17
CA LYS A 41 3.08 20.48 -11.38
C LYS A 41 3.62 19.36 -12.27
N GLU A 42 2.78 18.84 -13.19
CA GLU A 42 3.17 17.81 -14.16
C GLU A 42 4.32 18.27 -15.05
N GLU A 43 4.22 19.44 -15.66
CA GLU A 43 5.24 20.00 -16.52
C GLU A 43 6.59 20.16 -15.79
N ARG A 44 6.55 20.71 -14.57
CA ARG A 44 7.77 20.82 -13.73
C ARG A 44 8.37 19.46 -13.43
N SER A 45 7.53 18.44 -13.19
CA SER A 45 7.99 17.09 -12.89
C SER A 45 8.79 16.45 -14.03
N LEU A 46 8.44 16.76 -15.27
CA LEU A 46 9.12 16.23 -16.47
C LEU A 46 10.50 16.87 -16.68
N ALA A 47 10.73 18.08 -16.16
CA ALA A 47 11.98 18.80 -16.29
C ALA A 47 13.03 18.44 -15.22
N VAL A 48 12.65 17.64 -14.22
CA VAL A 48 13.55 17.27 -13.12
C VAL A 48 14.63 16.31 -13.58
N ARG A 49 15.89 16.68 -13.34
CA ARG A 49 17.06 15.81 -13.60
C ARG A 49 17.06 14.63 -12.62
N LYS A 50 17.75 13.55 -13.02
CA LYS A 50 17.98 12.40 -12.16
C LYS A 50 18.63 12.84 -10.85
N LYS A 51 18.05 12.43 -9.70
CA LYS A 51 18.58 12.61 -8.36
C LYS A 51 18.84 11.24 -7.75
N GLU A 52 19.74 11.17 -6.79
CA GLU A 52 19.98 9.95 -6.05
C GLU A 52 18.77 9.59 -5.18
N ILE A 53 18.40 8.30 -5.16
CA ILE A 53 17.36 7.77 -4.26
C ILE A 53 18.06 7.49 -2.93
N PRO A 54 17.59 8.08 -1.81
CA PRO A 54 18.20 7.87 -0.50
C PRO A 54 18.24 6.40 -0.11
N ALA A 55 19.37 5.95 0.43
CA ALA A 55 19.57 4.55 0.80
C ALA A 55 18.57 4.05 1.87
N GLU A 56 18.11 4.94 2.75
CA GLU A 56 17.14 4.66 3.80
C GLU A 56 15.72 4.34 3.29
N LEU A 57 15.44 4.63 2.01
CA LEU A 57 14.16 4.27 1.39
C LEU A 57 14.13 2.81 0.94
N TYR A 58 15.29 2.16 0.83
CA TYR A 58 15.35 0.77 0.42
C TYR A 58 15.07 -0.16 1.62
N PHE A 59 14.24 -1.14 1.39
CA PHE A 59 14.02 -2.23 2.33
C PHE A 59 15.17 -3.25 2.26
N HIS A 60 15.52 -3.76 3.42
CA HIS A 60 16.55 -4.79 3.55
C HIS A 60 15.91 -6.03 4.19
N PRO A 61 15.54 -7.04 3.38
CA PRO A 61 14.99 -8.27 3.89
C PRO A 61 15.99 -8.99 4.81
N ASN A 62 15.48 -9.53 5.91
CA ASN A 62 16.29 -10.35 6.83
C ASN A 62 15.73 -11.76 6.90
N ILE A 63 16.29 -12.67 6.13
CA ILE A 63 15.88 -14.07 6.09
C ILE A 63 16.69 -14.97 7.04
N SER A 64 17.51 -14.40 7.93
CA SER A 64 18.32 -15.20 8.86
C SER A 64 17.48 -16.01 9.85
N ARG A 65 16.26 -15.58 10.12
CA ARG A 65 15.28 -16.27 10.97
C ARG A 65 14.42 -17.28 10.22
N LEU A 66 14.36 -17.19 8.88
CA LEU A 66 13.62 -18.14 8.06
C LEU A 66 14.37 -19.48 8.04
N ASN A 67 13.68 -20.50 8.50
CA ASN A 67 14.14 -21.88 8.41
C ASN A 67 13.51 -22.52 7.16
N PHE A 68 14.28 -23.35 6.47
CA PHE A 68 13.81 -24.13 5.31
C PHE A 68 13.95 -25.60 5.64
N PRO A 69 12.99 -26.18 6.40
CA PRO A 69 13.09 -27.56 6.86
C PRO A 69 13.02 -28.56 5.69
N ALA A 70 13.59 -29.73 5.90
CA ALA A 70 13.40 -30.84 4.99
C ALA A 70 11.97 -31.38 5.17
N LEU A 71 11.14 -31.24 4.15
CA LEU A 71 9.76 -31.67 4.15
C LEU A 71 9.59 -32.94 3.32
N ASP A 72 8.76 -33.86 3.82
CA ASP A 72 8.32 -35.02 3.04
C ASP A 72 7.07 -34.62 2.24
N LEU A 73 7.31 -34.16 1.03
CA LEU A 73 6.30 -33.60 0.15
C LEU A 73 6.10 -34.45 -1.09
N GLU A 74 4.88 -34.50 -1.58
CA GLU A 74 4.59 -34.98 -2.93
C GLU A 74 5.43 -34.23 -3.98
N PRO A 75 5.82 -34.87 -5.09
CA PRO A 75 6.78 -34.30 -6.05
C PRO A 75 6.45 -32.88 -6.53
N ALA A 76 5.16 -32.58 -6.76
CA ALA A 76 4.73 -31.26 -7.21
C ALA A 76 4.89 -30.18 -6.13
N ALA A 77 4.55 -30.48 -4.88
CA ALA A 77 4.73 -29.61 -3.72
C ALA A 77 6.23 -29.42 -3.40
N ALA A 78 7.03 -30.47 -3.52
CA ALA A 78 8.47 -30.42 -3.34
C ALA A 78 9.16 -29.49 -4.35
N GLU A 79 8.73 -29.51 -5.60
CA GLU A 79 9.25 -28.60 -6.63
C GLU A 79 8.84 -27.16 -6.37
N LYS A 80 7.58 -26.92 -5.98
CA LYS A 80 7.11 -25.61 -5.56
C LYS A 80 7.91 -25.07 -4.38
N TYR A 81 8.14 -25.90 -3.36
CA TYR A 81 8.92 -25.54 -2.18
C TYR A 81 10.36 -25.12 -2.52
N LYS A 82 11.08 -25.92 -3.32
CA LYS A 82 12.43 -25.59 -3.78
C LYS A 82 12.46 -24.31 -4.59
N THR A 83 11.47 -24.09 -5.40
CA THR A 83 11.35 -22.87 -6.22
C THR A 83 11.15 -21.64 -5.32
N LEU A 84 10.27 -21.71 -4.32
CA LEU A 84 10.04 -20.64 -3.35
C LEU A 84 11.30 -20.35 -2.52
N GLU A 85 11.98 -21.40 -2.00
CA GLU A 85 13.24 -21.22 -1.27
C GLU A 85 14.28 -20.48 -2.14
N LYS A 86 14.46 -20.91 -3.39
CA LYS A 86 15.38 -20.27 -4.33
C LYS A 86 15.00 -18.82 -4.60
N GLN A 87 13.72 -18.53 -4.83
CA GLN A 87 13.22 -17.19 -5.07
C GLN A 87 13.43 -16.27 -3.87
N ILE A 88 13.08 -16.72 -2.67
CA ILE A 88 13.30 -15.97 -1.42
C ILE A 88 14.77 -15.64 -1.25
N ARG A 89 15.65 -16.64 -1.35
CA ARG A 89 17.11 -16.46 -1.17
C ARG A 89 17.73 -15.54 -2.22
N SER A 90 17.31 -15.65 -3.48
CA SER A 90 17.83 -14.79 -4.55
C SER A 90 17.33 -13.34 -4.46
N SER A 91 16.13 -13.12 -3.96
CA SER A 91 15.53 -11.80 -3.87
C SER A 91 16.18 -10.90 -2.82
N VAL A 92 16.82 -11.48 -1.78
CA VAL A 92 17.45 -10.69 -0.68
C VAL A 92 18.49 -9.69 -1.18
N SER A 93 19.16 -9.99 -2.29
CA SER A 93 20.18 -9.12 -2.89
C SER A 93 19.62 -8.06 -3.84
N LEU A 94 18.34 -8.14 -4.17
CA LEU A 94 17.70 -7.19 -5.09
C LEU A 94 17.33 -5.90 -4.36
N PRO A 95 17.43 -4.75 -5.03
CA PRO A 95 16.92 -3.50 -4.47
C PRO A 95 15.40 -3.59 -4.34
N MET A 96 14.89 -3.22 -3.18
CA MET A 96 13.45 -3.22 -2.86
C MET A 96 13.08 -1.88 -2.23
N LEU A 97 12.02 -1.27 -2.69
CA LEU A 97 11.42 -0.10 -2.07
C LEU A 97 9.91 -0.09 -2.29
N SER A 98 9.19 0.66 -1.48
CA SER A 98 7.78 0.93 -1.69
C SER A 98 7.55 2.43 -1.53
N LEU A 99 7.11 3.05 -2.61
CA LEU A 99 6.78 4.48 -2.70
C LEU A 99 5.32 4.66 -3.13
N SER A 100 4.48 3.66 -2.85
CA SER A 100 3.05 3.62 -3.19
C SER A 100 2.25 4.81 -2.64
N ASP A 101 2.76 5.48 -1.58
CA ASP A 101 2.18 6.69 -1.00
C ASP A 101 2.41 7.94 -1.86
N MET A 102 3.32 7.86 -2.83
CA MET A 102 3.66 8.97 -3.72
C MET A 102 2.98 8.83 -5.07
N SER A 103 2.41 9.93 -5.58
CA SER A 103 1.97 9.97 -6.96
C SER A 103 3.17 9.91 -7.94
N ASN A 104 2.94 9.43 -9.17
CA ASN A 104 3.96 9.43 -10.22
C ASN A 104 4.59 10.81 -10.46
N THR A 105 3.81 11.88 -10.27
CA THR A 105 4.28 13.26 -10.37
C THR A 105 5.24 13.59 -9.23
N ASP A 106 4.91 13.16 -8.00
CA ASP A 106 5.78 13.38 -6.84
C ASP A 106 7.08 12.57 -6.95
N LEU A 107 7.01 11.33 -7.43
CA LEU A 107 8.20 10.51 -7.71
C LEU A 107 9.14 11.20 -8.70
N ARG A 108 8.58 11.76 -9.80
CA ARG A 108 9.39 12.52 -10.77
C ARG A 108 9.97 13.79 -10.18
N LEU A 109 9.21 14.53 -9.37
CA LEU A 109 9.70 15.74 -8.71
C LEU A 109 10.82 15.46 -7.70
N ASN A 110 10.71 14.39 -6.97
CA ASN A 110 11.68 14.01 -5.95
C ASN A 110 12.94 13.37 -6.53
N PHE A 111 12.80 12.47 -7.51
CA PHE A 111 13.89 11.60 -7.97
C PHE A 111 14.26 11.81 -9.44
N GLY A 112 13.42 12.51 -10.20
CA GLY A 112 13.58 12.73 -11.64
C GLY A 112 13.04 11.58 -12.49
N THR A 113 12.61 11.92 -13.70
CA THR A 113 11.99 10.98 -14.65
C THR A 113 12.88 9.76 -14.97
N ALA A 114 14.21 9.97 -15.03
CA ALA A 114 15.16 8.90 -15.33
C ALA A 114 15.25 7.80 -14.25
N ASN A 115 14.71 8.03 -13.04
CA ASN A 115 14.65 7.01 -11.99
C ASN A 115 13.37 6.17 -12.03
N GLN A 116 12.36 6.55 -12.80
CA GLN A 116 11.09 5.80 -12.86
C GLN A 116 11.27 4.30 -13.14
N PRO A 117 12.09 3.86 -14.13
CA PRO A 117 12.30 2.43 -14.36
C PRO A 117 13.00 1.73 -13.18
N VAL A 118 13.93 2.43 -12.51
CA VAL A 118 14.66 1.89 -11.35
C VAL A 118 13.71 1.72 -10.16
N ILE A 119 12.86 2.72 -9.91
CA ILE A 119 11.83 2.68 -8.85
C ILE A 119 10.84 1.55 -9.15
N ALA A 120 10.28 1.49 -10.36
CA ALA A 120 9.32 0.47 -10.74
C ALA A 120 9.88 -0.95 -10.58
N GLN A 121 11.14 -1.17 -10.97
CA GLN A 121 11.79 -2.47 -10.79
C GLN A 121 11.99 -2.82 -9.30
N ALA A 122 12.35 -1.84 -8.48
CA ALA A 122 12.55 -2.07 -7.05
C ALA A 122 11.21 -2.28 -6.32
N GLU A 123 10.12 -1.66 -6.75
CA GLU A 123 8.76 -1.93 -6.28
C GLU A 123 8.29 -3.33 -6.69
N GLU A 124 8.51 -3.73 -7.94
CA GLU A 124 8.21 -5.08 -8.41
C GLU A 124 8.98 -6.16 -7.62
N ASN A 125 10.27 -5.93 -7.35
CA ASN A 125 11.07 -6.82 -6.51
C ASN A 125 10.50 -6.94 -5.10
N TYR A 126 10.06 -5.83 -4.51
CA TYR A 126 9.46 -5.79 -3.18
C TYR A 126 8.13 -6.56 -3.13
N GLU A 127 7.23 -6.29 -4.06
CA GLU A 127 5.95 -7.01 -4.15
C GLU A 127 6.14 -8.50 -4.39
N ALA A 128 7.05 -8.88 -5.29
CA ALA A 128 7.37 -10.28 -5.56
C ALA A 128 7.91 -10.98 -4.30
N PHE A 129 8.81 -10.33 -3.55
CA PHE A 129 9.35 -10.88 -2.31
C PHE A 129 8.28 -11.10 -1.25
N LEU A 130 7.38 -10.14 -1.05
CA LEU A 130 6.23 -10.27 -0.14
C LEU A 130 5.33 -11.43 -0.54
N ASN A 131 5.05 -11.59 -1.83
CA ASN A 131 4.26 -12.71 -2.33
C ASN A 131 4.96 -14.07 -2.10
N PHE A 132 6.27 -14.16 -2.29
CA PHE A 132 7.01 -15.38 -1.99
C PHE A 132 6.96 -15.74 -0.50
N LEU A 133 7.04 -14.76 0.40
CA LEU A 133 6.88 -14.98 1.83
C LEU A 133 5.48 -15.51 2.17
N TYR A 134 4.45 -14.96 1.55
CA TYR A 134 3.08 -15.43 1.73
C TYR A 134 2.89 -16.87 1.25
N GLU A 135 3.32 -17.16 0.01
CA GLU A 135 3.20 -18.52 -0.54
C GLU A 135 4.00 -19.55 0.27
N TYR A 136 5.17 -19.15 0.77
CA TYR A 136 5.96 -19.96 1.68
C TYR A 136 5.23 -20.22 2.99
N ALA A 137 4.65 -19.17 3.59
CA ALA A 137 3.90 -19.29 4.85
C ALA A 137 2.66 -20.20 4.69
N VAL A 138 1.93 -20.07 3.58
CA VAL A 138 0.80 -20.96 3.28
C VAL A 138 1.27 -22.41 3.19
N LEU A 139 2.34 -22.67 2.44
CA LEU A 139 2.89 -24.02 2.30
C LEU A 139 3.35 -24.60 3.63
N MET A 140 4.02 -23.81 4.47
CA MET A 140 4.45 -24.24 5.80
C MET A 140 3.28 -24.58 6.70
N ASN A 141 2.25 -23.73 6.70
CA ASN A 141 1.03 -23.96 7.50
C ASN A 141 0.27 -25.23 7.05
N GLU A 142 0.20 -25.50 5.75
CA GLU A 142 -0.44 -26.72 5.19
C GLU A 142 0.28 -28.02 5.60
N HIS A 143 1.55 -27.92 6.01
CA HIS A 143 2.40 -29.06 6.41
C HIS A 143 2.78 -29.06 7.89
N ASP A 144 1.95 -28.44 8.75
CA ASP A 144 2.14 -28.40 10.21
C ASP A 144 3.41 -27.69 10.69
N HIS A 145 3.98 -26.81 9.86
CA HIS A 145 5.13 -25.97 10.19
C HIS A 145 4.71 -24.52 10.50
N ALA A 146 3.82 -24.36 11.49
CA ALA A 146 3.23 -23.06 11.83
C ALA A 146 4.27 -22.02 12.28
N ASP A 147 5.34 -22.41 12.94
CA ASP A 147 6.37 -21.49 13.44
C ASP A 147 7.16 -20.87 12.27
N GLU A 148 7.46 -21.67 11.24
CA GLU A 148 8.10 -21.19 10.02
C GLU A 148 7.17 -20.25 9.23
N ALA A 149 5.87 -20.56 9.18
CA ALA A 149 4.86 -19.70 8.57
C ALA A 149 4.77 -18.34 9.29
N ILE A 150 4.71 -18.34 10.63
CA ILE A 150 4.70 -17.14 11.46
C ILE A 150 5.96 -16.31 11.18
N THR A 151 7.13 -16.92 11.19
CA THR A 151 8.40 -16.22 10.98
C THR A 151 8.44 -15.50 9.62
N ALA A 152 7.92 -16.12 8.56
CA ALA A 152 7.86 -15.52 7.23
C ALA A 152 6.88 -14.35 7.19
N LEU A 153 5.71 -14.48 7.82
CA LEU A 153 4.70 -13.43 7.87
C LEU A 153 5.14 -12.24 8.76
N GLU A 154 5.82 -12.51 9.88
CA GLU A 154 6.44 -11.47 10.71
C GLU A 154 7.46 -10.64 9.90
N GLU A 155 8.24 -11.28 9.03
CA GLU A 155 9.17 -10.57 8.16
C GLU A 155 8.42 -9.70 7.14
N ALA A 156 7.32 -10.18 6.55
CA ALA A 156 6.48 -9.37 5.67
C ALA A 156 5.89 -8.15 6.40
N VAL A 157 5.42 -8.32 7.65
CA VAL A 157 4.92 -7.23 8.50
C VAL A 157 6.04 -6.24 8.85
N ARG A 158 7.25 -6.74 9.18
CA ARG A 158 8.42 -5.91 9.45
C ARG A 158 8.81 -5.05 8.25
N LEU A 159 8.65 -5.58 7.05
CA LEU A 159 8.85 -4.87 5.78
C LEU A 159 7.69 -3.94 5.41
N LYS A 160 6.71 -3.76 6.32
CA LYS A 160 5.54 -2.89 6.13
C LYS A 160 4.65 -3.30 4.95
N SER A 161 4.45 -4.60 4.77
CA SER A 161 3.48 -5.09 3.78
C SER A 161 2.12 -4.42 3.97
N ASP A 162 1.45 -4.06 2.88
CA ASP A 162 0.06 -3.59 2.86
C ASP A 162 -0.92 -4.68 2.39
N ILE A 163 -0.43 -5.90 2.15
CA ILE A 163 -1.20 -7.06 1.69
C ILE A 163 -1.97 -7.65 2.86
N CYS A 164 -3.31 -7.52 2.86
CA CYS A 164 -4.17 -8.00 3.94
C CYS A 164 -3.95 -9.47 4.32
N GLN A 165 -3.66 -10.33 3.35
CA GLN A 165 -3.51 -11.78 3.55
C GLN A 165 -2.38 -12.13 4.51
N HIS A 166 -1.29 -11.36 4.54
CA HIS A 166 -0.20 -11.54 5.51
C HIS A 166 -0.70 -11.42 6.94
N TYR A 167 -1.49 -10.37 7.20
CA TYR A 167 -2.05 -10.08 8.53
C TYR A 167 -3.13 -11.09 8.94
N PHE A 168 -3.97 -11.51 7.99
CA PHE A 168 -5.03 -12.47 8.27
C PHE A 168 -4.46 -13.82 8.66
N LEU A 169 -3.56 -14.36 7.83
CA LEU A 169 -2.95 -15.66 8.13
C LEU A 169 -2.09 -15.61 9.41
N LEU A 170 -1.33 -14.51 9.62
CA LEU A 170 -0.54 -14.35 10.84
C LEU A 170 -1.43 -14.30 12.09
N ALA A 171 -2.55 -13.58 12.03
CA ALA A 171 -3.50 -13.50 13.14
C ALA A 171 -4.16 -14.85 13.45
N ASP A 172 -4.55 -15.61 12.42
CA ASP A 172 -5.11 -16.94 12.57
C ASP A 172 -4.12 -17.90 13.23
N LEU A 173 -2.84 -17.83 12.83
CA LEU A 173 -1.76 -18.62 13.42
C LEU A 173 -1.50 -18.25 14.88
N TYR A 174 -1.47 -16.95 15.20
CA TYR A 174 -1.34 -16.49 16.59
C TYR A 174 -2.52 -16.96 17.45
N GLN A 175 -3.75 -16.88 16.92
CA GLN A 175 -4.92 -17.38 17.64
C GLN A 175 -4.84 -18.89 17.87
N ALA A 176 -4.46 -19.66 16.86
CA ALA A 176 -4.30 -21.11 16.97
C ALA A 176 -3.27 -21.53 18.04
N GLN A 177 -2.20 -20.73 18.20
CA GLN A 177 -1.17 -20.93 19.21
C GLN A 177 -1.52 -20.30 20.57
N SER A 178 -2.68 -19.69 20.73
CA SER A 178 -3.07 -18.92 21.96
C SER A 178 -2.05 -17.82 22.31
N ALA A 179 -1.49 -17.20 21.30
CA ALA A 179 -0.47 -16.13 21.44
C ALA A 179 -1.11 -14.73 21.52
N ASP A 180 -1.98 -14.53 22.52
CA ASP A 180 -2.77 -13.28 22.68
C ASP A 180 -1.89 -12.03 22.73
N GLY A 181 -0.70 -12.10 23.32
CA GLY A 181 0.24 -11.00 23.36
C GLY A 181 0.75 -10.60 21.97
N SER A 182 1.02 -11.58 21.09
CA SER A 182 1.44 -11.33 19.70
C SER A 182 0.32 -10.71 18.88
N LEU A 183 -0.93 -11.15 19.09
CA LEU A 183 -2.10 -10.58 18.42
C LEU A 183 -2.32 -9.11 18.83
N GLN A 184 -2.11 -8.76 20.10
CA GLN A 184 -2.18 -7.37 20.57
C GLN A 184 -1.08 -6.50 19.93
N ILE A 185 0.15 -7.00 19.84
CA ILE A 185 1.27 -6.32 19.18
C ILE A 185 0.94 -6.10 17.69
N LEU A 186 0.45 -7.13 16.99
CA LEU A 186 0.05 -7.02 15.59
C LEU A 186 -1.03 -5.95 15.41
N THR A 187 -2.01 -5.91 16.31
CA THR A 187 -3.09 -4.90 16.28
C THR A 187 -2.52 -3.49 16.44
N ALA A 188 -1.58 -3.29 17.36
CA ALA A 188 -0.94 -1.99 17.57
C ALA A 188 -0.13 -1.56 16.33
N LEU A 189 0.63 -2.48 15.70
CA LEU A 189 1.37 -2.19 14.46
C LEU A 189 0.43 -1.77 13.33
N VAL A 190 -0.72 -2.43 13.19
CA VAL A 190 -1.70 -2.07 12.16
C VAL A 190 -2.37 -0.72 12.46
N GLN A 191 -2.53 -0.33 13.73
CA GLN A 191 -3.04 0.99 14.10
C GLN A 191 -2.12 2.12 13.63
N ASP A 192 -0.81 1.90 13.58
CA ASP A 192 0.19 2.87 13.12
C ASP A 192 0.42 2.82 11.59
N MET A 193 -0.22 1.88 10.87
CA MET A 193 -0.12 1.80 9.42
C MET A 193 -0.75 3.02 8.73
N ASP A 194 -0.08 3.51 7.69
CA ASP A 194 -0.65 4.46 6.74
C ASP A 194 -0.90 3.74 5.40
N SER A 195 -1.99 3.00 5.33
CA SER A 195 -2.38 2.22 4.16
C SER A 195 -3.89 2.12 4.03
N SER A 196 -4.38 2.06 2.80
CA SER A 196 -5.80 1.80 2.51
C SER A 196 -6.28 0.45 3.04
N SER A 197 -5.38 -0.50 3.24
CA SER A 197 -5.65 -1.83 3.80
C SER A 197 -5.91 -1.83 5.31
N LYS A 198 -5.47 -0.81 6.03
CA LYS A 198 -5.55 -0.70 7.50
C LYS A 198 -6.91 -1.05 8.07
N GLN A 199 -7.97 -0.39 7.60
CA GLN A 199 -9.31 -0.60 8.17
C GLN A 199 -9.81 -2.02 7.97
N ARG A 200 -9.48 -2.62 6.82
CA ARG A 200 -9.85 -4.01 6.52
C ARG A 200 -9.14 -4.99 7.44
N ILE A 201 -7.86 -4.75 7.72
CA ILE A 201 -7.07 -5.58 8.63
C ILE A 201 -7.58 -5.43 10.06
N LEU A 202 -7.80 -4.21 10.57
CA LEU A 202 -8.36 -3.98 11.90
C LEU A 202 -9.72 -4.63 12.11
N ASN A 203 -10.60 -4.57 11.10
CA ASN A 203 -11.91 -5.23 11.15
C ASN A 203 -11.79 -6.77 11.22
N TYR A 204 -10.72 -7.34 10.66
CA TYR A 204 -10.46 -8.77 10.77
C TYR A 204 -9.95 -9.11 12.18
N LEU A 205 -8.94 -8.41 12.67
CA LEU A 205 -8.35 -8.62 14.00
C LEU A 205 -9.39 -8.49 15.12
N ALA A 206 -10.31 -7.52 15.01
CA ALA A 206 -11.40 -7.33 15.97
C ALA A 206 -12.42 -8.49 16.05
N LYS A 207 -12.41 -9.44 15.12
CA LYS A 207 -13.27 -10.64 15.17
C LYS A 207 -12.58 -11.80 15.90
N LEU A 208 -11.28 -11.72 16.07
CA LEU A 208 -10.45 -12.74 16.71
C LEU A 208 -10.16 -12.47 18.17
N SER A 209 -10.42 -11.24 18.63
CA SER A 209 -10.17 -10.74 20.01
C SER A 209 -11.38 -10.90 20.95
#